data_8ee3d702fe8358702f7e5c37f6a1b54a
#
_entry.id   8ee3d702fe8358702f7e5c37f6a1b54a
#
_cell.length_a   1.000
_cell.length_b   1.000
_cell.length_c   1.000
_cell.angle_alpha   90.00
_cell.angle_beta   90.00
_cell.angle_gamma   90.00
#
_symmetry.space_group_name_H-M   'P 1'
#
loop_
_entity.id
_entity.type
_entity.pdbx_description
1 polymer ?
#
loop_
_entity_poly.entity_id
_entity_poly.type
_entity_poly.pdbx_seq_one_letter_code
_entity_poly.pdbx_strand_id
1 'polypeptide(L)'
;MCIRDSVGGASPEIAALVGIRLAVMQESSVHDRINEGPLKELTGGDSIQCRALYSKPITFVPQFKLVMATNNLPAIDGKDDGTWRRVRSVEFKSQFKEQEKIDPTSKYQFPVDKNIDENFKTWAPVFMKMLVERAFVTKGIVKDCAMVMVNSEKYRRDQDYLAIFMDKYVYEDPHGTLMEHELLEKFKEWWKMYYGDKRVMGKELFDHIHKKYAEHPTIKSKGTVWSGLKMHYEKYDAVEDI
;
A
#
# COMPACT_ATOMS: atom_id res chain seq x y z
N MET A 1 -2.04 6.36 11.81
CA MET A 1 -2.88 5.91 12.93
C MET A 1 -2.12 4.87 13.74
N CYS A 2 -1.72 5.22 14.96
CA CYS A 2 -1.00 4.31 15.85
C CYS A 2 -2.05 3.48 16.59
N ILE A 3 -2.30 2.25 16.15
CA ILE A 3 -3.32 1.39 16.77
C ILE A 3 -2.82 0.81 18.11
N ARG A 4 -1.51 0.85 18.37
CA ARG A 4 -0.93 0.36 19.62
C ARG A 4 0.43 1.00 19.89
N ASP A 5 0.51 1.86 20.90
CA ASP A 5 1.77 2.52 21.29
C ASP A 5 2.56 1.71 22.35
N SER A 6 1.95 0.72 22.99
CA SER A 6 2.64 -0.13 23.98
C SER A 6 1.97 -1.50 24.15
N VAL A 7 2.77 -2.53 24.36
CA VAL A 7 2.29 -3.86 24.76
C VAL A 7 1.71 -3.74 26.18
N GLY A 8 0.41 -4.09 26.34
CA GLY A 8 -0.27 -4.05 27.64
C GLY A 8 -0.97 -2.73 27.99
N GLY A 9 -0.87 -1.68 27.15
CA GLY A 9 -1.61 -0.45 27.31
C GLY A 9 -3.12 -0.59 27.02
N ALA A 10 -3.90 0.42 27.41
CA ALA A 10 -5.30 0.51 27.00
C ALA A 10 -5.39 0.75 25.49
N SER A 11 -6.29 0.06 24.83
CA SER A 11 -6.55 0.16 23.38
C SER A 11 -8.07 0.24 23.13
N PRO A 12 -8.68 1.37 23.53
CA PRO A 12 -10.14 1.55 23.45
C PRO A 12 -10.65 1.43 22.01
N GLU A 13 -9.86 1.81 21.02
CA GLU A 13 -10.17 1.70 19.60
C GLU A 13 -10.35 0.24 19.16
N ILE A 14 -9.48 -0.66 19.65
CA ILE A 14 -9.59 -2.09 19.37
C ILE A 14 -10.75 -2.69 20.17
N ALA A 15 -10.96 -2.25 21.40
CA ALA A 15 -12.08 -2.73 22.23
C ALA A 15 -13.44 -2.36 21.62
N ALA A 16 -13.54 -1.25 20.91
CA ALA A 16 -14.75 -0.84 20.18
C ALA A 16 -15.07 -1.76 18.97
N LEU A 17 -14.11 -2.58 18.52
CA LEU A 17 -14.30 -3.50 17.40
C LEU A 17 -14.91 -4.85 17.80
N VAL A 18 -15.14 -5.09 19.08
CA VAL A 18 -15.77 -6.33 19.57
C VAL A 18 -17.17 -6.47 19.00
N GLY A 19 -17.45 -7.58 18.33
CA GLY A 19 -18.76 -7.86 17.73
C GLY A 19 -19.08 -7.12 16.43
N ILE A 20 -18.21 -6.24 15.98
CA ILE A 20 -18.38 -5.50 14.72
C ILE A 20 -18.18 -6.46 13.54
N ARG A 21 -18.93 -6.25 12.44
CA ARG A 21 -18.82 -7.01 11.18
C ARG A 21 -18.14 -6.23 10.06
N LEU A 22 -18.24 -4.92 10.09
CA LEU A 22 -17.62 -4.01 9.14
C LEU A 22 -16.99 -2.85 9.90
N ALA A 23 -15.69 -2.68 9.81
CA ALA A 23 -14.96 -1.56 10.36
C ALA A 23 -14.51 -0.65 9.22
N VAL A 24 -14.97 0.59 9.21
CA VAL A 24 -14.63 1.57 8.18
C VAL A 24 -13.72 2.63 8.79
N MET A 25 -12.58 2.84 8.16
CA MET A 25 -11.64 3.92 8.46
C MET A 25 -11.74 4.95 7.36
N GLN A 26 -11.88 6.19 7.73
CA GLN A 26 -11.94 7.32 6.78
C GLN A 26 -10.74 8.23 6.99
N GLU A 27 -10.33 8.87 5.89
CA GLU A 27 -9.31 9.92 5.85
C GLU A 27 -7.97 9.52 6.50
N SER A 28 -7.09 8.96 5.68
CA SER A 28 -5.66 8.95 6.01
C SER A 28 -5.02 10.24 5.51
N SER A 29 -4.13 10.83 6.33
CA SER A 29 -3.29 11.93 5.89
C SER A 29 -2.35 11.46 4.77
N VAL A 30 -1.88 12.37 3.93
CA VAL A 30 -0.94 12.07 2.83
C VAL A 30 0.35 11.39 3.33
N HIS A 31 0.67 11.55 4.62
CA HIS A 31 1.87 10.98 5.25
C HIS A 31 1.60 9.76 6.13
N ASP A 32 0.36 9.26 6.16
CA ASP A 32 0.03 8.10 6.98
C ASP A 32 0.66 6.83 6.42
N ARG A 33 1.11 6.00 7.36
CA ARG A 33 1.67 4.68 7.09
C ARG A 33 0.82 3.62 7.75
N ILE A 34 0.63 2.53 7.06
CA ILE A 34 0.00 1.35 7.65
C ILE A 34 1.05 0.62 8.47
N ASN A 35 0.76 0.47 9.76
CA ASN A 35 1.55 -0.39 10.62
C ASN A 35 1.14 -1.85 10.36
N GLU A 36 2.08 -2.65 9.86
CA GLU A 36 1.83 -4.02 9.44
C GLU A 36 1.54 -4.99 10.58
N GLY A 37 2.13 -4.76 11.75
CA GLY A 37 1.87 -5.60 12.93
C GLY A 37 0.38 -5.62 13.28
N PRO A 38 -0.23 -4.47 13.60
CA PRO A 38 -1.66 -4.35 13.82
C PRO A 38 -2.52 -4.79 12.63
N LEU A 39 -2.11 -4.50 11.39
CA LEU A 39 -2.83 -4.97 10.21
C LEU A 39 -2.93 -6.51 10.19
N LYS A 40 -1.82 -7.20 10.42
CA LYS A 40 -1.74 -8.66 10.44
C LYS A 40 -2.54 -9.23 11.61
N GLU A 41 -2.46 -8.61 12.79
CA GLU A 41 -3.19 -9.00 13.99
C GLU A 41 -4.71 -8.88 13.77
N LEU A 42 -5.18 -7.73 13.29
CA LEU A 42 -6.61 -7.47 13.06
C LEU A 42 -7.24 -8.31 11.94
N THR A 43 -6.43 -8.80 11.01
CA THR A 43 -6.91 -9.55 9.82
C THR A 43 -6.42 -10.99 9.78
N GLY A 44 -5.71 -11.45 10.82
CA GLY A 44 -5.12 -12.80 10.90
C GLY A 44 -6.11 -13.89 11.23
N GLY A 45 -7.19 -13.56 11.94
CA GLY A 45 -8.15 -14.54 12.45
C GLY A 45 -7.77 -15.13 13.82
N ASP A 46 -6.67 -14.70 14.39
CA ASP A 46 -6.26 -15.08 15.74
C ASP A 46 -6.99 -14.24 16.81
N SER A 47 -6.98 -14.73 18.06
CA SER A 47 -7.56 -13.99 19.17
C SER A 47 -6.71 -12.79 19.56
N ILE A 48 -7.36 -11.64 19.78
CA ILE A 48 -6.72 -10.40 20.21
C ILE A 48 -7.13 -10.07 21.62
N GLN A 49 -6.16 -9.69 22.44
CA GLN A 49 -6.43 -9.13 23.76
C GLN A 49 -6.38 -7.61 23.71
N CYS A 50 -7.41 -6.96 24.21
CA CYS A 50 -7.50 -5.50 24.29
C CYS A 50 -8.14 -5.07 25.61
N ARG A 51 -8.01 -3.78 25.93
CA ARG A 51 -8.59 -3.22 27.14
C ARG A 51 -9.10 -1.80 26.87
N ALA A 52 -10.38 -1.56 27.13
CA ALA A 52 -10.91 -0.21 27.19
C ALA A 52 -10.37 0.53 28.43
N LEU A 53 -10.46 1.86 28.45
CA LEU A 53 -10.05 2.67 29.60
C LEU A 53 -10.84 2.24 30.84
N TYR A 54 -10.15 2.06 31.95
CA TYR A 54 -10.69 1.65 33.25
C TYR A 54 -11.46 0.33 33.27
N SER A 55 -11.29 -0.51 32.25
CA SER A 55 -11.98 -1.79 32.12
C SER A 55 -11.00 -2.97 32.27
N LYS A 56 -11.56 -4.17 32.55
CA LYS A 56 -10.77 -5.41 32.53
C LYS A 56 -10.38 -5.76 31.08
N PRO A 57 -9.24 -6.43 30.89
CA PRO A 57 -8.86 -6.95 29.57
C PRO A 57 -9.93 -7.91 29.04
N ILE A 58 -10.21 -7.82 27.75
CA ILE A 58 -11.09 -8.74 27.02
C ILE A 58 -10.31 -9.40 25.90
N THR A 59 -10.65 -10.64 25.57
CA THR A 59 -10.08 -11.37 24.45
C THR A 59 -11.20 -11.70 23.46
N PHE A 60 -10.99 -11.43 22.19
CA PHE A 60 -11.95 -11.73 21.13
C PHE A 60 -11.26 -12.10 19.82
N VAL A 61 -11.97 -12.82 18.97
CA VAL A 61 -11.53 -13.08 17.59
C VAL A 61 -12.17 -12.05 16.66
N PRO A 62 -11.39 -11.29 15.88
CA PRO A 62 -11.93 -10.35 14.91
C PRO A 62 -12.85 -11.02 13.90
N GLN A 63 -14.06 -10.48 13.72
CA GLN A 63 -15.07 -11.00 12.78
C GLN A 63 -15.40 -9.98 11.68
N PHE A 64 -14.74 -8.82 11.70
CA PHE A 64 -15.01 -7.72 10.79
C PHE A 64 -14.18 -7.81 9.52
N LYS A 65 -14.67 -7.16 8.48
CA LYS A 65 -13.89 -6.73 7.34
C LYS A 65 -13.44 -5.29 7.60
N LEU A 66 -12.14 -5.04 7.39
CA LEU A 66 -11.56 -3.71 7.52
C LEU A 66 -11.57 -3.02 6.16
N VAL A 67 -12.20 -1.86 6.09
CA VAL A 67 -12.25 -1.01 4.89
C VAL A 67 -11.62 0.33 5.21
N MET A 68 -10.73 0.80 4.37
CA MET A 68 -10.15 2.13 4.44
C MET A 68 -10.59 2.92 3.19
N ALA A 69 -11.28 4.04 3.40
CA ALA A 69 -11.61 4.98 2.34
C ALA A 69 -10.60 6.14 2.39
N THR A 70 -9.85 6.33 1.31
CA THR A 70 -8.79 7.33 1.24
C THR A 70 -8.62 7.86 -0.17
N ASN A 71 -8.26 9.13 -0.30
CA ASN A 71 -7.89 9.74 -1.58
C ASN A 71 -6.45 9.38 -1.99
N ASN A 72 -5.57 9.17 -1.01
CA ASN A 72 -4.19 8.80 -1.25
C ASN A 72 -3.90 7.47 -0.56
N LEU A 73 -3.36 6.53 -1.29
CA LEU A 73 -2.97 5.24 -0.72
C LEU A 73 -1.85 5.45 0.31
N PRO A 74 -2.03 4.98 1.56
CA PRO A 74 -1.02 5.15 2.61
C PRO A 74 0.24 4.32 2.30
N ALA A 75 1.39 4.74 2.81
CA ALA A 75 2.62 3.98 2.64
C ALA A 75 2.56 2.65 3.43
N ILE A 76 3.07 1.58 2.82
CA ILE A 76 3.26 0.27 3.44
C ILE A 76 4.74 -0.09 3.29
N ASP A 77 5.46 -0.16 4.40
CA ASP A 77 6.91 -0.40 4.38
C ASP A 77 7.27 -1.88 4.16
N GLY A 78 6.35 -2.78 4.43
CA GLY A 78 6.57 -4.21 4.33
C GLY A 78 6.56 -4.76 2.93
N LYS A 79 7.57 -5.58 2.69
CA LYS A 79 7.77 -6.27 1.41
C LYS A 79 7.27 -7.72 1.45
N ASP A 80 6.81 -8.18 2.63
CA ASP A 80 6.41 -9.58 2.79
C ASP A 80 5.01 -9.87 2.21
N ASP A 81 4.87 -11.06 1.68
CA ASP A 81 3.60 -11.55 1.12
C ASP A 81 2.48 -11.64 2.17
N GLY A 82 2.87 -11.74 3.45
CA GLY A 82 1.93 -11.79 4.57
C GLY A 82 1.08 -10.53 4.67
N THR A 83 1.64 -9.36 4.39
CA THR A 83 0.94 -8.08 4.34
C THR A 83 0.12 -7.96 3.04
N TRP A 84 0.77 -8.18 1.90
CA TRP A 84 0.17 -7.90 0.61
C TRP A 84 -1.00 -8.83 0.23
N ARG A 85 -0.98 -10.08 0.67
CA ARG A 85 -2.14 -10.98 0.50
C ARG A 85 -3.42 -10.53 1.20
N ARG A 86 -3.32 -9.57 2.15
CA ARG A 86 -4.44 -9.01 2.91
C ARG A 86 -4.98 -7.70 2.33
N VAL A 87 -4.18 -7.03 1.51
CA VAL A 87 -4.53 -5.73 0.94
C VAL A 87 -5.26 -5.93 -0.38
N ARG A 88 -6.40 -5.26 -0.53
CA ARG A 88 -7.19 -5.21 -1.77
C ARG A 88 -7.48 -3.76 -2.10
N SER A 89 -6.86 -3.25 -3.15
CA SER A 89 -7.05 -1.87 -3.61
C SER A 89 -8.18 -1.80 -4.62
N VAL A 90 -9.24 -1.09 -4.27
CA VAL A 90 -10.40 -0.85 -5.15
C VAL A 90 -10.37 0.61 -5.58
N GLU A 91 -10.13 0.85 -6.85
CA GLU A 91 -10.09 2.19 -7.43
C GLU A 91 -11.48 2.64 -7.85
N PHE A 92 -11.92 3.80 -7.36
CA PHE A 92 -13.14 4.47 -7.79
C PHE A 92 -12.79 5.50 -8.85
N LYS A 93 -13.02 5.16 -10.12
CA LYS A 93 -12.66 5.98 -11.28
C LYS A 93 -13.67 7.08 -11.59
N SER A 94 -14.91 6.91 -11.15
CA SER A 94 -15.98 7.84 -11.42
C SER A 94 -15.78 9.17 -10.70
N GLN A 95 -15.89 10.26 -11.43
CA GLN A 95 -15.84 11.63 -10.94
C GLN A 95 -17.19 12.28 -11.16
N PHE A 96 -17.75 12.88 -10.12
CA PHE A 96 -19.01 13.62 -10.19
C PHE A 96 -18.70 15.10 -10.18
N LYS A 97 -19.15 15.80 -11.24
CA LYS A 97 -18.85 17.22 -11.49
C LYS A 97 -20.13 18.01 -11.82
N GLU A 98 -20.06 19.32 -11.67
CA GLU A 98 -21.09 20.21 -12.22
C GLU A 98 -21.18 19.99 -13.74
N GLN A 99 -22.38 20.08 -14.29
CA GLN A 99 -22.68 19.73 -15.69
C GLN A 99 -21.75 20.44 -16.69
N GLU A 100 -21.43 21.72 -16.43
CA GLU A 100 -20.60 22.56 -17.32
C GLU A 100 -19.10 22.14 -17.28
N LYS A 101 -18.69 21.37 -16.30
CA LYS A 101 -17.29 20.93 -16.10
C LYS A 101 -17.05 19.49 -16.53
N ILE A 102 -18.04 18.84 -17.13
CA ILE A 102 -17.93 17.46 -17.62
C ILE A 102 -17.23 17.47 -18.97
N ASP A 103 -16.17 16.69 -19.09
CA ASP A 103 -15.57 16.38 -20.38
C ASP A 103 -16.41 15.31 -21.11
N PRO A 104 -17.02 15.64 -22.25
CA PRO A 104 -17.90 14.72 -22.99
C PRO A 104 -17.17 13.47 -23.51
N THR A 105 -15.84 13.52 -23.59
CA THR A 105 -15.01 12.40 -24.06
C THR A 105 -14.65 11.43 -22.94
N SER A 106 -14.82 11.84 -21.69
CA SER A 106 -14.48 11.03 -20.53
C SER A 106 -15.56 9.99 -20.19
N LYS A 107 -15.15 8.72 -20.10
CA LYS A 107 -16.03 7.61 -19.71
C LYS A 107 -16.39 7.59 -18.22
N TYR A 108 -15.73 8.42 -17.41
CA TYR A 108 -15.79 8.33 -15.95
C TYR A 108 -16.22 9.65 -15.29
N GLN A 109 -16.69 10.62 -16.07
CA GLN A 109 -17.24 11.86 -15.53
C GLN A 109 -18.76 11.86 -15.66
N PHE A 110 -19.42 12.17 -14.57
CA PHE A 110 -20.88 12.13 -14.43
C PHE A 110 -21.35 13.41 -13.74
N PRO A 111 -22.59 13.85 -14.01
CA PRO A 111 -23.15 14.98 -13.28
C PRO A 111 -23.33 14.65 -11.79
N VAL A 112 -23.04 15.61 -10.94
CA VAL A 112 -23.30 15.50 -9.50
C VAL A 112 -24.80 15.52 -9.24
N ASP A 113 -25.29 14.56 -8.45
CA ASP A 113 -26.65 14.57 -7.93
C ASP A 113 -26.67 15.32 -6.60
N LYS A 114 -27.25 16.52 -6.58
CA LYS A 114 -27.35 17.36 -5.38
C LYS A 114 -28.32 16.81 -4.32
N ASN A 115 -29.17 15.87 -4.72
CA ASN A 115 -30.17 15.25 -3.85
C ASN A 115 -29.79 13.83 -3.40
N ILE A 116 -28.53 13.46 -3.54
CA ILE A 116 -28.06 12.08 -3.31
C ILE A 116 -28.37 11.60 -1.88
N ASP A 117 -28.27 12.48 -0.88
CA ASP A 117 -28.54 12.13 0.51
C ASP A 117 -30.01 11.73 0.75
N GLU A 118 -30.95 12.37 0.05
CA GLU A 118 -32.36 11.98 0.09
C GLU A 118 -32.59 10.67 -0.66
N ASN A 119 -31.90 10.48 -1.79
CA ASN A 119 -31.98 9.27 -2.58
C ASN A 119 -31.44 8.06 -1.82
N PHE A 120 -30.43 8.20 -0.98
CA PHE A 120 -29.92 7.11 -0.16
C PHE A 120 -31.00 6.48 0.75
N LYS A 121 -31.94 7.25 1.26
CA LYS A 121 -33.04 6.75 2.09
C LYS A 121 -33.93 5.78 1.34
N THR A 122 -34.20 6.07 0.07
CA THR A 122 -35.04 5.23 -0.81
C THR A 122 -34.23 4.07 -1.43
N TRP A 123 -32.94 4.25 -1.66
CA TRP A 123 -32.07 3.22 -2.25
C TRP A 123 -31.62 2.16 -1.26
N ALA A 124 -31.58 2.47 0.03
CA ALA A 124 -31.07 1.54 1.06
C ALA A 124 -31.77 0.16 1.03
N PRO A 125 -33.11 0.05 0.92
CA PRO A 125 -33.77 -1.27 0.82
C PRO A 125 -33.41 -2.02 -0.45
N VAL A 126 -33.25 -1.31 -1.58
CA VAL A 126 -32.87 -1.91 -2.87
C VAL A 126 -31.43 -2.43 -2.79
N PHE A 127 -30.52 -1.63 -2.23
CA PHE A 127 -29.14 -2.04 -2.03
C PHE A 127 -29.04 -3.24 -1.08
N MET A 128 -29.82 -3.26 0.01
CA MET A 128 -29.88 -4.41 0.91
C MET A 128 -30.34 -5.68 0.17
N LYS A 129 -31.38 -5.58 -0.68
CA LYS A 129 -31.82 -6.71 -1.51
C LYS A 129 -30.70 -7.22 -2.40
N MET A 130 -29.97 -6.34 -3.09
CA MET A 130 -28.81 -6.72 -3.93
C MET A 130 -27.73 -7.44 -3.13
N LEU A 131 -27.43 -6.98 -1.91
CA LEU A 131 -26.44 -7.62 -1.03
C LEU A 131 -26.89 -9.02 -0.61
N VAL A 132 -28.16 -9.17 -0.23
CA VAL A 132 -28.73 -10.47 0.16
C VAL A 132 -28.70 -11.46 -1.00
N GLU A 133 -29.19 -11.05 -2.18
CA GLU A 133 -29.13 -11.89 -3.39
C GLU A 133 -27.69 -12.31 -3.73
N ARG A 134 -26.75 -11.37 -3.62
CA ARG A 134 -25.33 -11.66 -3.84
C ARG A 134 -24.78 -12.65 -2.83
N ALA A 135 -25.13 -12.50 -1.55
CA ALA A 135 -24.71 -13.41 -0.49
C ALA A 135 -25.23 -14.84 -0.73
N PHE A 136 -26.47 -14.99 -1.17
CA PHE A 136 -27.01 -16.31 -1.53
C PHE A 136 -26.27 -16.96 -2.71
N VAL A 137 -25.97 -16.18 -3.76
CA VAL A 137 -25.24 -16.67 -4.94
C VAL A 137 -23.81 -17.07 -4.57
N THR A 138 -23.14 -16.27 -3.79
CA THR A 138 -21.74 -16.49 -3.43
C THR A 138 -21.55 -17.41 -2.22
N LYS A 139 -22.63 -17.72 -1.48
CA LYS A 139 -22.59 -18.45 -0.20
C LYS A 139 -21.60 -17.85 0.80
N GLY A 140 -21.46 -16.51 0.78
CA GLY A 140 -20.52 -15.78 1.62
C GLY A 140 -19.06 -15.88 1.18
N ILE A 141 -18.75 -16.57 0.09
CA ILE A 141 -17.40 -16.68 -0.43
C ILE A 141 -17.10 -15.48 -1.33
N VAL A 142 -16.10 -14.70 -0.98
CA VAL A 142 -15.60 -13.61 -1.81
C VAL A 142 -14.48 -14.12 -2.70
N LYS A 143 -14.69 -14.07 -4.01
CA LYS A 143 -13.63 -14.39 -4.99
C LYS A 143 -12.87 -13.13 -5.35
N ASP A 144 -11.59 -13.28 -5.59
CA ASP A 144 -10.76 -12.17 -6.11
C ASP A 144 -11.27 -11.71 -7.48
N CYS A 145 -11.33 -10.40 -7.66
CA CYS A 145 -11.68 -9.76 -8.93
C CYS A 145 -10.37 -9.38 -9.64
N ALA A 146 -10.25 -9.73 -10.92
CA ALA A 146 -9.03 -9.48 -11.71
C ALA A 146 -8.60 -8.02 -11.66
N MET A 147 -9.54 -7.06 -11.78
CA MET A 147 -9.24 -5.63 -11.71
C MET A 147 -8.69 -5.22 -10.35
N VAL A 148 -9.26 -5.73 -9.27
CA VAL A 148 -8.79 -5.46 -7.90
C VAL A 148 -7.40 -6.05 -7.67
N MET A 149 -7.13 -7.23 -8.21
CA MET A 149 -5.80 -7.85 -8.12
C MET A 149 -4.74 -7.04 -8.87
N VAL A 150 -5.05 -6.56 -10.08
CA VAL A 150 -4.16 -5.69 -10.86
C VAL A 150 -3.86 -4.40 -10.11
N ASN A 151 -4.87 -3.75 -9.53
CA ASN A 151 -4.68 -2.51 -8.77
C ASN A 151 -3.89 -2.76 -7.47
N SER A 152 -4.13 -3.88 -6.79
CA SER A 152 -3.40 -4.24 -5.58
C SER A 152 -1.93 -4.54 -5.88
N GLU A 153 -1.65 -5.21 -7.00
CA GLU A 153 -0.27 -5.49 -7.43
C GLU A 153 0.44 -4.22 -7.90
N LYS A 154 -0.26 -3.31 -8.57
CA LYS A 154 0.27 -1.98 -8.90
C LYS A 154 0.64 -1.23 -7.62
N TYR A 155 -0.28 -1.20 -6.64
CA TYR A 155 -0.01 -0.55 -5.35
C TYR A 155 1.21 -1.15 -4.65
N ARG A 156 1.35 -2.48 -4.64
CA ARG A 156 2.52 -3.17 -4.10
C ARG A 156 3.81 -2.72 -4.80
N ARG A 157 3.84 -2.70 -6.13
CA ARG A 157 5.01 -2.26 -6.90
C ARG A 157 5.37 -0.81 -6.64
N ASP A 158 4.38 0.06 -6.54
CA ASP A 158 4.58 1.48 -6.26
C ASP A 158 5.16 1.73 -4.84
N GLN A 159 5.03 0.74 -3.93
CA GLN A 159 5.65 0.78 -2.60
C GLN A 159 7.05 0.15 -2.56
N ASP A 160 7.46 -0.60 -3.59
CA ASP A 160 8.80 -1.19 -3.65
C ASP A 160 9.82 -0.21 -4.24
N TYR A 161 10.19 0.77 -3.42
CA TYR A 161 11.18 1.79 -3.79
C TYR A 161 12.53 1.22 -4.22
N LEU A 162 12.92 0.04 -3.72
CA LEU A 162 14.17 -0.60 -4.15
C LEU A 162 14.04 -1.16 -5.56
N ALA A 163 12.93 -1.81 -5.88
CA ALA A 163 12.67 -2.27 -7.24
C ALA A 163 12.61 -1.09 -8.22
N ILE A 164 11.91 -0.01 -7.86
CA ILE A 164 11.83 1.21 -8.68
C ILE A 164 13.22 1.79 -8.94
N PHE A 165 14.04 1.92 -7.88
CA PHE A 165 15.41 2.40 -8.03
C PHE A 165 16.25 1.49 -8.91
N MET A 166 16.21 0.17 -8.66
CA MET A 166 17.00 -0.81 -9.42
C MET A 166 16.59 -0.86 -10.90
N ASP A 167 15.29 -0.84 -11.19
CA ASP A 167 14.79 -0.87 -12.57
C ASP A 167 15.14 0.41 -13.34
N LYS A 168 15.26 1.55 -12.63
CA LYS A 168 15.65 2.82 -13.25
C LYS A 168 17.16 2.93 -13.49
N TYR A 169 17.99 2.46 -12.57
CA TYR A 169 19.41 2.79 -12.57
C TYR A 169 20.33 1.59 -12.80
N VAL A 170 19.91 0.34 -12.62
CA VAL A 170 20.78 -0.84 -12.75
C VAL A 170 20.32 -1.70 -13.91
N TYR A 171 21.27 -2.07 -14.79
CA TYR A 171 21.02 -2.94 -15.93
C TYR A 171 22.14 -3.98 -16.09
N GLU A 172 21.83 -5.04 -16.81
CA GLU A 172 22.78 -6.10 -17.11
C GLU A 172 23.67 -5.70 -18.29
N ASP A 173 24.97 -5.80 -18.10
CA ASP A 173 25.98 -5.60 -19.12
C ASP A 173 27.08 -6.67 -18.91
N PRO A 174 27.29 -7.61 -19.86
CA PRO A 174 28.27 -8.69 -19.71
C PRO A 174 29.68 -8.23 -19.37
N HIS A 175 30.03 -7.00 -19.75
CA HIS A 175 31.35 -6.40 -19.50
C HIS A 175 31.28 -5.35 -18.37
N GLY A 176 30.10 -5.18 -17.74
CA GLY A 176 29.87 -4.22 -16.68
C GLY A 176 30.43 -4.66 -15.35
N THR A 177 30.75 -3.68 -14.54
CA THR A 177 31.05 -3.86 -13.11
C THR A 177 30.31 -2.77 -12.33
N LEU A 178 29.67 -3.15 -11.25
CA LEU A 178 28.96 -2.22 -10.37
C LEU A 178 29.57 -2.30 -8.97
N MET A 179 30.05 -1.19 -8.47
CA MET A 179 30.65 -1.12 -7.13
C MET A 179 29.62 -0.75 -6.07
N GLU A 180 29.76 -1.35 -4.90
CA GLU A 180 28.87 -1.13 -3.74
C GLU A 180 28.73 0.37 -3.38
N HIS A 181 29.84 1.11 -3.37
CA HIS A 181 29.81 2.52 -3.02
C HIS A 181 29.09 3.38 -4.07
N GLU A 182 29.28 3.09 -5.37
CA GLU A 182 28.59 3.80 -6.47
C GLU A 182 27.07 3.60 -6.36
N LEU A 183 26.65 2.36 -6.14
CA LEU A 183 25.24 2.03 -5.95
C LEU A 183 24.64 2.76 -4.74
N LEU A 184 25.37 2.78 -3.62
CA LEU A 184 24.89 3.43 -2.39
C LEU A 184 24.84 4.96 -2.53
N GLU A 185 25.83 5.58 -3.17
CA GLU A 185 25.84 7.02 -3.41
C GLU A 185 24.66 7.44 -4.29
N LYS A 186 24.47 6.74 -5.41
CA LYS A 186 23.34 7.02 -6.32
C LYS A 186 22.00 6.80 -5.64
N PHE A 187 21.88 5.77 -4.80
CA PHE A 187 20.66 5.52 -4.04
C PHE A 187 20.40 6.63 -3.02
N LYS A 188 21.42 7.16 -2.34
CA LYS A 188 21.27 8.28 -1.41
C LYS A 188 20.79 9.55 -2.12
N GLU A 189 21.37 9.87 -3.29
CA GLU A 189 20.92 11.01 -4.11
C GLU A 189 19.45 10.88 -4.51
N TRP A 190 19.10 9.72 -5.09
CA TRP A 190 17.74 9.42 -5.49
C TRP A 190 16.77 9.44 -4.32
N TRP A 191 17.15 8.83 -3.20
CA TRP A 191 16.35 8.81 -1.98
C TRP A 191 16.07 10.22 -1.46
N LYS A 192 17.10 11.07 -1.40
CA LYS A 192 16.95 12.46 -0.98
C LYS A 192 15.98 13.23 -1.87
N MET A 193 16.03 13.01 -3.17
CA MET A 193 15.16 13.67 -4.15
C MET A 193 13.68 13.29 -3.95
N TYR A 194 13.39 12.01 -3.70
CA TYR A 194 12.01 11.52 -3.63
C TYR A 194 11.43 11.39 -2.22
N TYR A 195 12.27 11.22 -1.21
CA TYR A 195 11.87 10.93 0.18
C TYR A 195 12.43 11.92 1.20
N GLY A 196 13.22 12.92 0.76
CA GLY A 196 13.85 13.93 1.62
C GLY A 196 14.93 13.36 2.55
N ASP A 197 15.11 13.99 3.69
CA ASP A 197 16.19 13.62 4.65
C ASP A 197 15.86 12.40 5.53
N LYS A 198 14.97 11.52 5.10
CA LYS A 198 14.68 10.27 5.80
C LYS A 198 15.91 9.35 5.76
N ARG A 199 16.05 8.55 6.83
CA ARG A 199 17.18 7.62 6.97
C ARG A 199 17.22 6.61 5.81
N VAL A 200 18.36 6.52 5.15
CA VAL A 200 18.64 5.54 4.10
C VAL A 200 19.00 4.19 4.72
N MET A 201 18.38 3.12 4.27
CA MET A 201 18.61 1.75 4.70
C MET A 201 19.54 1.01 3.71
N GLY A 202 20.84 1.37 3.74
CA GLY A 202 21.84 0.78 2.82
C GLY A 202 21.91 -0.74 2.85
N LYS A 203 21.70 -1.35 4.03
CA LYS A 203 21.67 -2.81 4.17
C LYS A 203 20.53 -3.44 3.34
N GLU A 204 19.35 -2.85 3.35
CA GLU A 204 18.21 -3.36 2.56
C GLU A 204 18.46 -3.27 1.06
N LEU A 205 19.15 -2.21 0.61
CA LEU A 205 19.57 -2.08 -0.79
C LEU A 205 20.49 -3.23 -1.20
N PHE A 206 21.49 -3.54 -0.38
CA PHE A 206 22.44 -4.62 -0.68
C PHE A 206 21.78 -6.00 -0.61
N ASP A 207 20.93 -6.24 0.36
CA ASP A 207 20.17 -7.49 0.44
C ASP A 207 19.24 -7.64 -0.79
N HIS A 208 18.65 -6.55 -1.25
CA HIS A 208 17.77 -6.55 -2.43
C HIS A 208 18.56 -6.87 -3.73
N ILE A 209 19.70 -6.21 -3.97
CA ILE A 209 20.52 -6.47 -5.17
C ILE A 209 21.07 -7.89 -5.15
N HIS A 210 21.54 -8.38 -4.01
CA HIS A 210 22.00 -9.76 -3.88
C HIS A 210 20.91 -10.79 -4.19
N LYS A 211 19.67 -10.50 -3.81
CA LYS A 211 18.55 -11.38 -4.12
C LYS A 211 18.11 -11.29 -5.58
N LYS A 212 18.01 -10.08 -6.13
CA LYS A 212 17.56 -9.84 -7.52
C LYS A 212 18.56 -10.38 -8.55
N TYR A 213 19.84 -10.20 -8.27
CA TYR A 213 20.95 -10.57 -9.17
C TYR A 213 21.83 -11.65 -8.55
N ALA A 214 21.23 -12.66 -7.95
CA ALA A 214 21.94 -13.75 -7.27
C ALA A 214 22.88 -14.55 -8.19
N GLU A 215 22.61 -14.57 -9.51
CA GLU A 215 23.40 -15.28 -10.51
C GLU A 215 24.67 -14.50 -10.92
N HIS A 216 24.78 -13.22 -10.57
CA HIS A 216 25.94 -12.42 -10.91
C HIS A 216 27.07 -12.61 -9.89
N PRO A 217 28.30 -12.94 -10.35
CA PRO A 217 29.42 -13.17 -9.46
C PRO A 217 29.79 -11.88 -8.71
N THR A 218 30.10 -12.02 -7.42
CA THR A 218 30.58 -10.93 -6.58
C THR A 218 32.04 -11.12 -6.24
N ILE A 219 32.85 -10.06 -6.38
CA ILE A 219 34.25 -10.02 -6.01
C ILE A 219 34.43 -9.14 -4.78
N LYS A 220 35.00 -9.69 -3.71
CA LYS A 220 35.31 -8.96 -2.46
C LYS A 220 36.82 -8.68 -2.38
N SER A 221 37.27 -7.56 -2.92
CA SER A 221 38.68 -7.15 -2.77
C SER A 221 38.85 -5.83 -2.05
N LYS A 222 38.17 -4.78 -2.47
CA LYS A 222 38.13 -3.43 -1.83
C LYS A 222 36.71 -2.95 -1.67
N GLY A 223 35.79 -3.83 -1.31
CA GLY A 223 34.34 -3.67 -1.31
C GLY A 223 33.67 -4.71 -2.19
N THR A 224 32.33 -4.78 -2.13
CA THR A 224 31.58 -5.70 -2.98
C THR A 224 31.47 -5.12 -4.38
N VAL A 225 31.79 -5.92 -5.38
CA VAL A 225 31.66 -5.58 -6.81
C VAL A 225 30.82 -6.66 -7.48
N TRP A 226 29.76 -6.26 -8.17
CA TRP A 226 28.94 -7.16 -8.99
C TRP A 226 29.48 -7.13 -10.44
N SER A 227 29.84 -8.30 -10.95
CA SER A 227 30.24 -8.46 -12.34
C SER A 227 29.00 -8.71 -13.20
N GLY A 228 28.96 -8.14 -14.40
CA GLY A 228 27.83 -8.27 -15.30
C GLY A 228 26.69 -7.26 -15.04
N LEU A 229 26.90 -6.30 -14.14
CA LEU A 229 25.97 -5.22 -13.87
C LEU A 229 26.62 -3.86 -14.10
N LYS A 230 25.83 -2.89 -14.48
CA LYS A 230 26.26 -1.50 -14.68
C LYS A 230 25.17 -0.54 -14.26
N MET A 231 25.54 0.70 -13.97
CA MET A 231 24.59 1.75 -13.60
C MET A 231 24.42 2.77 -14.73
N HIS A 232 23.16 3.20 -14.94
CA HIS A 232 22.86 4.37 -15.74
C HIS A 232 23.21 5.65 -14.96
N TYR A 233 24.09 6.45 -15.53
CA TYR A 233 24.29 7.83 -15.12
C TYR A 233 23.48 8.70 -16.08
N GLU A 234 22.26 9.12 -15.69
CA GLU A 234 21.58 10.19 -16.42
C GLU A 234 22.48 11.43 -16.37
N LYS A 235 22.97 11.88 -17.52
CA LYS A 235 23.39 13.26 -17.64
C LYS A 235 22.15 14.10 -17.34
N TYR A 236 22.27 15.06 -16.45
CA TYR A 236 21.24 16.08 -16.24
C TYR A 236 20.92 16.67 -17.61
N ASP A 237 19.83 16.27 -18.22
CA ASP A 237 19.22 17.04 -19.25
C ASP A 237 18.70 18.29 -18.52
N ALA A 238 19.36 19.41 -18.83
CA ALA A 238 18.93 20.71 -18.38
C ALA A 238 17.45 20.83 -18.75
N VAL A 239 16.63 21.18 -17.75
CA VAL A 239 15.25 21.56 -17.95
C VAL A 239 15.28 22.67 -19.00
N GLU A 240 14.90 22.36 -20.22
CA GLU A 240 14.53 23.38 -21.19
C GLU A 240 13.21 23.99 -20.69
N ASP A 241 13.32 25.21 -20.19
CA ASP A 241 12.19 26.09 -19.93
C ASP A 241 11.34 26.21 -21.20
N ILE A 242 10.08 25.73 -21.15
CA ILE A 242 9.00 26.16 -22.03
C ILE A 242 7.79 26.54 -21.17
#